data_8f32a3b0f729a41dd26686ab1fd2be89
#
_entry.id   8f32a3b0f729a41dd26686ab1fd2be89
#
_cell.length_a   1.000
_cell.length_b   1.000
_cell.length_c   1.000
_cell.angle_alpha   90.00
_cell.angle_beta   90.00
_cell.angle_gamma   90.00
#
_symmetry.space_group_name_H-M   'P 1'
#
loop_
_entity.id
_entity.type
_entity.pdbx_description
1 polymer ?
#
loop_
_entity_poly.entity_id
_entity_poly.type
_entity_poly.pdbx_seq_one_letter_code
_entity_poly.pdbx_strand_id
1 'polypeptide(L)'
;MNATPTATGLPLAFHGTIIHSLSPTDLQILPNTFLLVDIAGNIQALVPNTDPSTINTLIADNGYAPDVFPVKHLPKHSFLIPGFIDTHNHAPQWAQRGLGRGLSLLDWLETLTFAHEAKFEDVEYAKRTYSAAVDGLLRQGITTASYYASKHLAATKILAEVCRAKGQRALVGRCNMNRHAPGWYRDLNAGVSVKETREFIQWVREFNANDDRPLVNAVITPRFAISCDEEVLSGLGALAAANQDLRIQTHFNEAEQQMEFTRQLFPDFRHEAELYARFGLLNERSILAHCIFLEEEEMETLARLHCGVAHCPISNTTMQAFMVAPVREYLRRGIKVGLGTDSGGGHSISMLEVMKQAFVVSTARATETRGADPALSVAECFFLATLGGAQVCGLDDRVGNFAVGKEFDALEVRTREGVEMDVMAPVEDGDAIEVIFEKFLMTGDDRNIAKVYVRGRAVKV
;
A
#
# COMPACT_ATOMS: atom_id res chain seq x y z
N MET A 1 21.92 -19.56 5.28
CA MET A 1 22.77 -19.11 4.16
C MET A 1 22.11 -17.89 3.58
N ASN A 2 22.68 -16.72 3.86
CA ASN A 2 22.12 -15.40 3.49
C ASN A 2 22.55 -15.08 2.05
N ALA A 3 21.70 -15.39 1.09
CA ALA A 3 21.85 -14.80 -0.23
C ALA A 3 21.27 -13.38 -0.15
N THR A 4 22.13 -12.38 -0.12
CA THR A 4 21.80 -11.00 -0.46
C THR A 4 21.08 -11.01 -1.81
N PRO A 5 19.97 -10.29 -2.03
CA PRO A 5 19.39 -10.17 -3.35
C PRO A 5 20.44 -9.49 -4.24
N THR A 6 21.12 -10.29 -5.03
CA THR A 6 22.05 -9.77 -6.03
C THR A 6 21.29 -8.90 -7.00
N ALA A 7 21.85 -7.71 -7.27
CA ALA A 7 21.49 -6.91 -8.43
C ALA A 7 21.20 -7.81 -9.64
N THR A 8 20.28 -7.44 -10.49
CA THR A 8 19.80 -8.25 -11.62
C THR A 8 20.86 -8.45 -12.71
N GLY A 9 22.09 -8.43 -12.45
CA GLY A 9 23.23 -8.73 -13.32
C GLY A 9 23.33 -7.96 -14.65
N LEU A 10 22.20 -7.49 -15.20
CA LEU A 10 22.13 -6.71 -16.43
C LEU A 10 21.08 -5.59 -16.27
N PRO A 11 21.30 -4.41 -16.90
CA PRO A 11 20.29 -3.36 -17.00
C PRO A 11 19.07 -3.84 -17.79
N LEU A 12 17.93 -3.14 -17.61
CA LEU A 12 16.70 -3.41 -18.37
C LEU A 12 16.40 -2.22 -19.27
N ALA A 13 16.01 -2.49 -20.50
CA ALA A 13 15.53 -1.47 -21.41
C ALA A 13 14.16 -1.82 -21.96
N PHE A 14 13.28 -0.83 -22.01
CA PHE A 14 11.94 -0.93 -22.56
C PHE A 14 11.72 0.15 -23.62
N HIS A 15 10.91 -0.19 -24.62
CA HIS A 15 10.40 0.78 -25.58
C HIS A 15 8.91 0.52 -25.82
N GLY A 16 8.07 1.54 -25.61
CA GLY A 16 6.62 1.43 -25.80
C GLY A 16 5.86 2.50 -25.01
N THR A 17 4.60 2.23 -24.70
CA THR A 17 3.75 3.16 -23.94
C THR A 17 3.98 3.04 -22.45
N ILE A 18 4.12 4.19 -21.78
CA ILE A 18 4.22 4.31 -20.33
C ILE A 18 3.09 5.20 -19.83
N ILE A 19 2.41 4.79 -18.74
CA ILE A 19 1.32 5.55 -18.14
C ILE A 19 1.60 5.71 -16.65
N HIS A 20 1.59 6.95 -16.15
CA HIS A 20 1.78 7.25 -14.74
C HIS A 20 1.12 8.58 -14.34
N SER A 21 0.89 8.78 -13.04
CA SER A 21 0.38 10.05 -12.52
C SER A 21 1.51 10.94 -12.02
N LEU A 22 1.38 12.25 -12.21
CA LEU A 22 2.22 13.28 -11.57
C LEU A 22 1.48 13.96 -10.41
N SER A 23 0.14 14.00 -10.47
CA SER A 23 -0.73 14.52 -9.43
C SER A 23 -2.10 13.82 -9.53
N PRO A 24 -3.05 14.07 -8.61
CA PRO A 24 -4.40 13.52 -8.72
C PRO A 24 -5.09 13.84 -10.06
N THR A 25 -4.77 14.99 -10.66
CA THR A 25 -5.39 15.51 -11.88
C THR A 25 -4.48 15.47 -13.11
N ASP A 26 -3.25 14.99 -12.95
CA ASP A 26 -2.27 14.93 -14.05
C ASP A 26 -1.85 13.47 -14.29
N LEU A 27 -2.60 12.80 -15.17
CA LEU A 27 -2.28 11.48 -15.71
C LEU A 27 -1.49 11.67 -17.01
N GLN A 28 -0.26 11.19 -17.04
CA GLN A 28 0.57 11.20 -18.24
C GLN A 28 0.53 9.86 -18.97
N ILE A 29 0.29 9.94 -20.29
CA ILE A 29 0.39 8.83 -21.22
C ILE A 29 1.51 9.17 -22.20
N LEU A 30 2.59 8.43 -22.15
CA LEU A 30 3.83 8.67 -22.87
C LEU A 30 4.02 7.56 -23.93
N PRO A 31 3.57 7.77 -25.19
CA PRO A 31 3.76 6.78 -26.25
C PRO A 31 5.23 6.74 -26.70
N ASN A 32 5.63 5.61 -27.29
CA ASN A 32 6.97 5.42 -27.87
C ASN A 32 8.09 5.90 -26.95
N THR A 33 7.99 5.57 -25.66
CA THR A 33 8.96 5.99 -24.65
C THR A 33 10.07 4.96 -24.50
N PHE A 34 11.32 5.41 -24.57
CA PHE A 34 12.47 4.63 -24.13
C PHE A 34 12.65 4.79 -22.61
N LEU A 35 12.74 3.68 -21.90
CA LEU A 35 13.01 3.63 -20.48
C LEU A 35 14.19 2.69 -20.23
N LEU A 36 15.20 3.17 -19.50
CA LEU A 36 16.39 2.43 -19.10
C LEU A 36 16.46 2.33 -17.59
N VAL A 37 16.69 1.11 -17.11
CA VAL A 37 16.87 0.80 -15.67
C VAL A 37 18.28 0.29 -15.48
N ASP A 38 19.01 0.87 -14.53
CA ASP A 38 20.37 0.45 -14.18
C ASP A 38 20.42 -0.91 -13.44
N ILE A 39 21.63 -1.42 -13.22
CA ILE A 39 21.85 -2.69 -12.50
C ILE A 39 21.39 -2.66 -11.04
N ALA A 40 21.24 -1.49 -10.44
CA ALA A 40 20.73 -1.32 -9.07
C ALA A 40 19.19 -1.26 -9.03
N GLY A 41 18.54 -1.23 -10.19
CA GLY A 41 17.10 -1.17 -10.34
C GLY A 41 16.52 0.25 -10.33
N ASN A 42 17.33 1.29 -10.55
CA ASN A 42 16.86 2.67 -10.67
C ASN A 42 16.63 3.04 -12.13
N ILE A 43 15.65 3.89 -12.37
CA ILE A 43 15.38 4.48 -13.67
C ILE A 43 16.53 5.44 -14.00
N GLN A 44 17.32 5.11 -15.01
CA GLN A 44 18.46 5.91 -15.45
C GLN A 44 18.08 6.87 -16.59
N ALA A 45 17.16 6.47 -17.47
CA ALA A 45 16.63 7.33 -18.52
C ALA A 45 15.14 7.06 -18.75
N LEU A 46 14.42 8.14 -19.10
CA LEU A 46 13.01 8.13 -19.51
C LEU A 46 12.87 9.17 -20.62
N VAL A 47 12.78 8.71 -21.86
CA VAL A 47 12.78 9.58 -23.06
C VAL A 47 11.51 9.34 -23.88
N PRO A 48 10.49 10.20 -23.76
CA PRO A 48 9.26 10.10 -24.55
C PRO A 48 9.49 10.35 -26.04
N ASN A 49 8.58 9.85 -26.88
CA ASN A 49 8.59 10.03 -28.32
C ASN A 49 9.91 9.60 -29.02
N THR A 50 10.50 8.52 -28.50
CA THR A 50 11.76 7.98 -29.04
C THR A 50 11.51 7.26 -30.37
N ASP A 51 12.24 7.64 -31.40
CA ASP A 51 12.32 6.86 -32.66
C ASP A 51 13.13 5.58 -32.39
N PRO A 52 12.64 4.38 -32.77
CA PRO A 52 13.35 3.12 -32.56
C PRO A 52 14.79 3.13 -33.12
N SER A 53 15.07 3.89 -34.21
CA SER A 53 16.42 3.99 -34.75
C SER A 53 17.44 4.70 -33.86
N THR A 54 16.98 5.51 -32.90
CA THR A 54 17.83 6.26 -31.95
C THR A 54 18.12 5.52 -30.63
N ILE A 55 17.47 4.38 -30.39
CA ILE A 55 17.58 3.64 -29.13
C ILE A 55 19.02 3.23 -28.82
N ASN A 56 19.76 2.74 -29.82
CA ASN A 56 21.16 2.35 -29.64
C ASN A 56 22.05 3.54 -29.23
N THR A 57 21.78 4.73 -29.78
CA THR A 57 22.47 5.96 -29.37
C THR A 57 22.14 6.30 -27.92
N LEU A 58 20.86 6.24 -27.54
CA LEU A 58 20.45 6.50 -26.13
C LEU A 58 21.09 5.51 -25.15
N ILE A 59 21.22 4.23 -25.52
CA ILE A 59 21.92 3.24 -24.70
C ILE A 59 23.39 3.61 -24.54
N ALA A 60 24.06 4.00 -25.64
CA ALA A 60 25.46 4.39 -25.60
C ALA A 60 25.70 5.68 -24.79
N ASP A 61 24.83 6.67 -24.92
CA ASP A 61 24.87 7.94 -24.17
C ASP A 61 24.70 7.71 -22.64
N ASN A 62 24.04 6.62 -22.26
CA ASN A 62 23.89 6.20 -20.86
C ASN A 62 25.01 5.25 -20.37
N GLY A 63 26.07 5.06 -21.17
CA GLY A 63 27.28 4.34 -20.77
C GLY A 63 27.25 2.83 -21.01
N TYR A 64 26.32 2.31 -21.83
CA TYR A 64 26.23 0.89 -22.16
C TYR A 64 26.51 0.64 -23.65
N ALA A 65 27.10 -0.52 -23.94
CA ALA A 65 27.18 -0.98 -25.32
C ALA A 65 25.79 -1.46 -25.80
N PRO A 66 25.32 -1.07 -26.97
CA PRO A 66 23.96 -1.38 -27.45
C PRO A 66 23.63 -2.88 -27.52
N ASP A 67 24.63 -3.74 -27.66
CA ASP A 67 24.44 -5.19 -27.83
C ASP A 67 24.48 -5.98 -26.50
N VAL A 68 24.72 -5.30 -25.36
CA VAL A 68 24.92 -5.97 -24.07
C VAL A 68 23.64 -6.54 -23.50
N PHE A 69 22.49 -5.93 -23.82
CA PHE A 69 21.19 -6.40 -23.33
C PHE A 69 20.07 -6.08 -24.34
N PRO A 70 19.02 -6.93 -24.41
CA PRO A 70 17.92 -6.71 -25.32
C PRO A 70 17.02 -5.57 -24.86
N VAL A 71 16.61 -4.73 -25.81
CA VAL A 71 15.50 -3.79 -25.58
C VAL A 71 14.17 -4.54 -25.69
N LYS A 72 13.37 -4.48 -24.65
CA LYS A 72 12.03 -5.07 -24.67
C LYS A 72 11.05 -4.10 -25.31
N HIS A 73 10.65 -4.38 -26.54
CA HIS A 73 9.56 -3.66 -27.19
C HIS A 73 8.22 -4.16 -26.65
N LEU A 74 7.42 -3.23 -26.09
CA LEU A 74 6.08 -3.57 -25.62
C LEU A 74 5.17 -3.82 -26.81
N PRO A 75 4.34 -4.86 -26.80
CA PRO A 75 3.35 -5.11 -27.84
C PRO A 75 2.39 -3.93 -28.01
N LYS A 76 1.78 -3.83 -29.20
CA LYS A 76 0.71 -2.85 -29.45
C LYS A 76 -0.38 -2.99 -28.37
N HIS A 77 -0.90 -1.89 -27.86
CA HIS A 77 -1.94 -1.81 -26.81
C HIS A 77 -1.47 -2.32 -25.44
N SER A 78 -0.19 -2.65 -25.29
CA SER A 78 0.42 -2.96 -23.98
C SER A 78 1.14 -1.72 -23.44
N PHE A 79 1.30 -1.64 -22.13
CA PHE A 79 1.93 -0.49 -21.48
C PHE A 79 2.58 -0.87 -20.15
N LEU A 80 3.48 -0.01 -19.67
CA LEU A 80 4.00 -0.04 -18.32
C LEU A 80 3.23 0.96 -17.44
N ILE A 81 2.91 0.53 -16.23
CA ILE A 81 2.41 1.40 -15.15
C ILE A 81 3.24 1.19 -13.88
N PRO A 82 3.27 2.14 -12.95
CA PRO A 82 3.89 1.93 -11.64
C PRO A 82 3.24 0.75 -10.91
N GLY A 83 4.02 0.07 -10.09
CA GLY A 83 3.50 -0.94 -9.19
C GLY A 83 2.48 -0.37 -8.21
N PHE A 84 1.44 -1.14 -7.91
CA PHE A 84 0.42 -0.74 -6.96
C PHE A 84 0.95 -0.73 -5.53
N ILE A 85 0.43 0.19 -4.73
CA ILE A 85 0.80 0.40 -3.33
C ILE A 85 -0.43 0.20 -2.45
N ASP A 86 -0.37 -0.81 -1.59
CA ASP A 86 -1.39 -1.12 -0.59
C ASP A 86 -1.01 -0.44 0.73
N THR A 87 -1.69 0.64 1.07
CA THR A 87 -1.35 1.46 2.24
C THR A 87 -1.86 0.90 3.57
N HIS A 88 -2.68 -0.16 3.53
CA HIS A 88 -3.23 -0.80 4.72
C HIS A 88 -3.59 -2.26 4.48
N ASN A 89 -2.91 -3.17 5.17
CA ASN A 89 -3.09 -4.61 5.00
C ASN A 89 -2.85 -5.38 6.29
N HIS A 90 -3.71 -6.35 6.59
CA HIS A 90 -3.56 -7.29 7.70
C HIS A 90 -3.10 -8.65 7.21
N ALA A 91 -1.79 -8.87 7.05
CA ALA A 91 -1.25 -10.14 6.60
C ALA A 91 -1.72 -11.37 7.42
N PRO A 92 -1.88 -11.29 8.78
CA PRO A 92 -2.38 -12.43 9.56
C PRO A 92 -3.85 -12.75 9.33
N GLN A 93 -4.61 -11.88 8.69
CA GLN A 93 -6.03 -12.11 8.38
C GLN A 93 -6.23 -12.77 7.00
N TRP A 94 -5.17 -13.19 6.33
CA TRP A 94 -5.21 -13.82 5.01
C TRP A 94 -6.21 -14.96 4.90
N ALA A 95 -6.26 -15.84 5.89
CA ALA A 95 -7.11 -17.03 5.88
C ALA A 95 -8.59 -16.75 6.20
N GLN A 96 -8.92 -15.58 6.74
CA GLN A 96 -10.31 -15.22 7.11
C GLN A 96 -11.00 -14.30 6.09
N ARG A 97 -10.32 -13.92 5.00
CA ARG A 97 -10.89 -13.04 3.99
C ARG A 97 -12.24 -13.54 3.48
N GLY A 98 -13.20 -12.63 3.37
CA GLY A 98 -14.56 -12.96 2.93
C GLY A 98 -15.48 -13.50 4.03
N LEU A 99 -14.97 -13.78 5.23
CA LEU A 99 -15.76 -14.25 6.37
C LEU A 99 -16.30 -13.10 7.22
N GLY A 100 -17.38 -13.33 7.95
CA GLY A 100 -17.94 -12.42 8.96
C GLY A 100 -18.58 -11.15 8.39
N ARG A 101 -19.04 -11.17 7.13
CA ARG A 101 -19.75 -10.03 6.54
C ARG A 101 -21.05 -9.75 7.28
N GLY A 102 -21.35 -8.46 7.51
CA GLY A 102 -22.52 -8.02 8.23
C GLY A 102 -22.38 -7.98 9.76
N LEU A 103 -21.20 -8.33 10.31
CA LEU A 103 -20.89 -8.08 11.71
C LEU A 103 -20.47 -6.63 11.94
N SER A 104 -20.69 -6.10 13.13
CA SER A 104 -20.08 -4.84 13.55
C SER A 104 -18.56 -5.01 13.69
N LEU A 105 -17.81 -3.90 13.67
CA LEU A 105 -16.35 -3.96 13.80
C LEU A 105 -15.90 -4.73 15.05
N LEU A 106 -16.45 -4.40 16.21
CA LEU A 106 -16.02 -5.01 17.47
C LEU A 106 -16.45 -6.49 17.58
N ASP A 107 -17.65 -6.84 17.11
CA ASP A 107 -18.12 -8.23 17.07
C ASP A 107 -17.26 -9.07 16.09
N TRP A 108 -16.89 -8.51 14.95
CA TRP A 108 -16.03 -9.16 13.97
C TRP A 108 -14.61 -9.42 14.51
N LEU A 109 -14.06 -8.47 15.27
CA LEU A 109 -12.77 -8.65 15.94
C LEU A 109 -12.83 -9.78 16.96
N GLU A 110 -13.85 -9.78 17.84
CA GLU A 110 -13.96 -10.73 18.94
C GLU A 110 -14.32 -12.14 18.48
N THR A 111 -15.29 -12.27 17.56
CA THR A 111 -15.80 -13.60 17.16
C THR A 111 -14.92 -14.29 16.12
N LEU A 112 -14.14 -13.55 15.32
CA LEU A 112 -13.40 -14.11 14.19
C LEU A 112 -11.91 -13.74 14.22
N THR A 113 -11.59 -12.45 14.29
CA THR A 113 -10.25 -11.95 13.94
C THR A 113 -9.20 -12.34 14.96
N PHE A 114 -9.45 -12.13 16.25
CA PHE A 114 -8.46 -12.44 17.28
C PHE A 114 -8.08 -13.93 17.31
N ALA A 115 -9.04 -14.81 17.06
CA ALA A 115 -8.79 -16.26 16.99
C ALA A 115 -7.92 -16.65 15.78
N HIS A 116 -8.08 -15.96 14.64
CA HIS A 116 -7.24 -16.19 13.46
C HIS A 116 -5.83 -15.63 13.62
N GLU A 117 -5.71 -14.42 14.15
CA GLU A 117 -4.42 -13.78 14.38
C GLU A 117 -3.59 -14.48 15.47
N ALA A 118 -4.23 -15.07 16.48
CA ALA A 118 -3.54 -15.83 17.52
C ALA A 118 -2.78 -17.06 16.99
N LYS A 119 -3.23 -17.66 15.87
CA LYS A 119 -2.56 -18.81 15.24
C LYS A 119 -1.11 -18.51 14.82
N PHE A 120 -0.76 -17.23 14.72
CA PHE A 120 0.59 -16.79 14.35
C PHE A 120 1.61 -16.90 15.51
N GLU A 121 1.20 -17.40 16.67
CA GLU A 121 2.12 -17.93 17.68
C GLU A 121 2.91 -19.14 17.15
N ASP A 122 2.27 -19.96 16.30
CA ASP A 122 2.93 -21.02 15.54
C ASP A 122 3.72 -20.42 14.36
N VAL A 123 5.04 -20.48 14.44
CA VAL A 123 5.97 -19.93 13.45
C VAL A 123 5.86 -20.62 12.09
N GLU A 124 5.54 -21.91 12.05
CA GLU A 124 5.34 -22.63 10.80
C GLU A 124 4.02 -22.23 10.12
N TYR A 125 2.97 -22.02 10.90
CA TYR A 125 1.72 -21.43 10.41
C TYR A 125 1.96 -20.03 9.84
N ALA A 126 2.68 -19.18 10.58
CA ALA A 126 3.04 -17.83 10.16
C ALA A 126 3.79 -17.84 8.83
N LYS A 127 4.83 -18.67 8.69
CA LYS A 127 5.63 -18.78 7.47
C LYS A 127 4.80 -19.18 6.25
N ARG A 128 3.95 -20.20 6.38
CA ARG A 128 3.08 -20.67 5.28
C ARG A 128 2.08 -19.59 4.88
N THR A 129 1.42 -18.98 5.86
CA THR A 129 0.33 -18.04 5.62
C THR A 129 0.86 -16.72 5.06
N TYR A 130 1.94 -16.18 5.62
CA TYR A 130 2.57 -14.97 5.11
C TYR A 130 3.18 -15.18 3.72
N SER A 131 3.76 -16.37 3.45
CA SER A 131 4.23 -16.70 2.11
C SER A 131 3.10 -16.63 1.08
N ALA A 132 1.93 -17.23 1.39
CA ALA A 132 0.78 -17.19 0.51
C ALA A 132 0.20 -15.77 0.34
N ALA A 133 0.18 -14.97 1.42
CA ALA A 133 -0.29 -13.59 1.37
C ALA A 133 0.58 -12.72 0.45
N VAL A 134 1.89 -12.76 0.64
CA VAL A 134 2.84 -11.96 -0.16
C VAL A 134 2.82 -12.39 -1.64
N ASP A 135 2.76 -13.71 -1.93
CA ASP A 135 2.62 -14.21 -3.31
C ASP A 135 1.33 -13.71 -3.96
N GLY A 136 0.23 -13.78 -3.22
CA GLY A 136 -1.06 -13.31 -3.70
C GLY A 136 -1.06 -11.82 -4.05
N LEU A 137 -0.46 -10.99 -3.19
CA LEU A 137 -0.39 -9.54 -3.41
C LEU A 137 0.54 -9.19 -4.58
N LEU A 138 1.72 -9.82 -4.67
CA LEU A 138 2.63 -9.62 -5.80
C LEU A 138 1.96 -10.04 -7.13
N ARG A 139 1.20 -11.13 -7.12
CA ARG A 139 0.44 -11.58 -8.29
C ARG A 139 -0.57 -10.52 -8.76
N GLN A 140 -1.18 -9.79 -7.82
CA GLN A 140 -2.12 -8.69 -8.09
C GLN A 140 -1.41 -7.35 -8.44
N GLY A 141 -0.08 -7.34 -8.58
CA GLY A 141 0.69 -6.15 -8.92
C GLY A 141 0.98 -5.22 -7.74
N ILE A 142 0.73 -5.65 -6.50
CA ILE A 142 1.05 -4.87 -5.30
C ILE A 142 2.53 -5.03 -4.98
N THR A 143 3.33 -4.07 -5.42
CA THR A 143 4.79 -4.05 -5.25
C THR A 143 5.19 -3.55 -3.87
N THR A 144 4.34 -2.73 -3.24
CA THR A 144 4.56 -2.16 -1.90
C THR A 144 3.32 -2.36 -1.03
N ALA A 145 3.50 -2.82 0.21
CA ALA A 145 2.41 -2.94 1.17
C ALA A 145 2.80 -2.45 2.57
N SER A 146 1.85 -1.79 3.28
CA SER A 146 1.97 -1.44 4.69
C SER A 146 1.21 -2.47 5.52
N TYR A 147 1.94 -3.32 6.24
CA TYR A 147 1.42 -4.48 6.93
C TYR A 147 1.26 -4.27 8.43
N TYR A 148 0.07 -4.56 8.92
CA TYR A 148 -0.13 -4.96 10.31
C TYR A 148 0.19 -6.45 10.41
N ALA A 149 1.23 -6.82 11.14
CA ALA A 149 1.48 -8.19 11.51
C ALA A 149 0.64 -8.58 12.75
N SER A 150 0.78 -9.81 13.26
CA SER A 150 0.20 -10.18 14.55
C SER A 150 0.96 -9.52 15.73
N LYS A 151 0.48 -9.72 16.95
CA LYS A 151 1.21 -9.28 18.14
C LYS A 151 2.51 -10.08 18.39
N HIS A 152 2.67 -11.24 17.76
CA HIS A 152 3.80 -12.15 17.99
C HIS A 152 5.07 -11.65 17.28
N LEU A 153 6.10 -11.33 18.05
CA LEU A 153 7.37 -10.80 17.54
C LEU A 153 8.04 -11.74 16.52
N ALA A 154 8.06 -13.06 16.81
CA ALA A 154 8.66 -14.05 15.92
C ALA A 154 7.94 -14.08 14.55
N ALA A 155 6.61 -14.07 14.54
CA ALA A 155 5.83 -14.02 13.31
C ALA A 155 6.04 -12.70 12.54
N THR A 156 6.17 -11.58 13.24
CA THR A 156 6.46 -10.29 12.60
C THR A 156 7.81 -10.29 11.88
N LYS A 157 8.84 -10.89 12.48
CA LYS A 157 10.15 -11.09 11.83
C LYS A 157 10.04 -11.98 10.58
N ILE A 158 9.25 -13.07 10.67
CA ILE A 158 8.99 -13.98 9.53
C ILE A 158 8.31 -13.23 8.37
N LEU A 159 7.35 -12.35 8.64
CA LEU A 159 6.72 -11.54 7.59
C LEU A 159 7.76 -10.67 6.86
N ALA A 160 8.62 -9.99 7.60
CA ALA A 160 9.70 -9.18 7.05
C ALA A 160 10.68 -10.02 6.19
N GLU A 161 11.05 -11.21 6.66
CA GLU A 161 11.89 -12.15 5.92
C GLU A 161 11.23 -12.61 4.62
N VAL A 162 9.93 -12.96 4.67
CA VAL A 162 9.15 -13.38 3.50
C VAL A 162 9.06 -12.27 2.46
N CYS A 163 8.74 -11.03 2.87
CA CYS A 163 8.68 -9.89 1.97
C CYS A 163 10.03 -9.69 1.24
N ARG A 164 11.15 -9.68 1.98
CA ARG A 164 12.49 -9.53 1.39
C ARG A 164 12.85 -10.69 0.45
N ALA A 165 12.59 -11.92 0.86
CA ALA A 165 12.91 -13.11 0.06
C ALA A 165 12.15 -13.14 -1.27
N LYS A 166 10.86 -12.72 -1.26
CA LYS A 166 10.01 -12.63 -2.45
C LYS A 166 10.25 -11.35 -3.26
N GLY A 167 10.96 -10.38 -2.69
CA GLY A 167 11.28 -9.12 -3.34
C GLY A 167 10.14 -8.09 -3.29
N GLN A 168 9.21 -8.19 -2.34
CA GLN A 168 8.18 -7.17 -2.13
C GLN A 168 8.72 -6.05 -1.24
N ARG A 169 8.43 -4.80 -1.58
CA ARG A 169 8.64 -3.66 -0.70
C ARG A 169 7.58 -3.66 0.40
N ALA A 170 7.99 -3.44 1.66
CA ALA A 170 7.05 -3.51 2.77
C ALA A 170 7.41 -2.57 3.92
N LEU A 171 6.38 -1.97 4.53
CA LEU A 171 6.40 -1.46 5.89
C LEU A 171 5.77 -2.55 6.77
N VAL A 172 6.52 -3.08 7.74
CA VAL A 172 6.04 -4.18 8.58
C VAL A 172 5.98 -3.72 10.03
N GLY A 173 4.80 -3.83 10.64
CA GLY A 173 4.58 -3.41 12.02
C GLY A 173 4.07 -4.54 12.90
N ARG A 174 4.72 -4.73 14.07
CA ARG A 174 4.18 -5.54 15.13
C ARG A 174 2.95 -4.86 15.70
N CYS A 175 1.80 -5.55 15.71
CA CYS A 175 0.57 -4.98 16.20
C CYS A 175 0.59 -4.86 17.73
N ASN A 176 0.50 -3.61 18.24
CA ASN A 176 0.50 -3.32 19.67
C ASN A 176 -0.94 -3.30 20.21
N MET A 177 -1.19 -4.08 21.25
CA MET A 177 -2.48 -4.10 21.94
C MET A 177 -2.36 -4.78 23.31
N ASN A 178 -2.73 -4.10 24.40
CA ASN A 178 -2.65 -4.61 25.75
C ASN A 178 -3.98 -4.60 26.51
N ARG A 179 -5.05 -4.08 25.91
CA ARG A 179 -6.40 -4.07 26.52
C ARG A 179 -7.49 -4.31 25.44
N HIS A 180 -8.72 -4.52 25.87
CA HIS A 180 -9.91 -4.75 25.05
C HIS A 180 -9.69 -5.77 23.90
N ALA A 181 -8.95 -6.83 24.23
CA ALA A 181 -8.74 -8.02 23.45
C ALA A 181 -8.65 -9.21 24.40
N PRO A 182 -8.91 -10.45 23.93
CA PRO A 182 -8.85 -11.63 24.76
C PRO A 182 -7.51 -11.79 25.47
N GLY A 183 -7.52 -12.26 26.73
CA GLY A 183 -6.30 -12.41 27.52
C GLY A 183 -5.22 -13.29 26.88
N TRP A 184 -5.64 -14.23 26.02
CA TRP A 184 -4.76 -15.10 25.25
C TRP A 184 -4.22 -14.44 23.96
N TYR A 185 -4.79 -13.30 23.53
CA TYR A 185 -4.33 -12.58 22.34
C TYR A 185 -4.18 -11.06 22.61
N ARG A 186 -3.44 -10.70 23.62
CA ARG A 186 -2.99 -9.32 23.89
C ARG A 186 -1.62 -9.33 24.55
N ASP A 187 -0.94 -8.21 24.53
CA ASP A 187 0.30 -8.04 25.27
C ASP A 187 0.05 -8.10 26.78
N LEU A 188 0.98 -8.68 27.52
CA LEU A 188 0.86 -8.85 28.97
C LEU A 188 0.70 -7.50 29.69
N ASN A 189 1.45 -6.50 29.24
CA ASN A 189 1.42 -5.12 29.72
C ASN A 189 2.13 -4.18 28.72
N ALA A 190 2.10 -2.88 28.97
CA ALA A 190 2.73 -1.85 28.14
C ALA A 190 4.25 -2.05 27.98
N GLY A 191 4.93 -2.44 29.08
CA GLY A 191 6.38 -2.68 29.05
C GLY A 191 6.77 -3.76 28.05
N VAL A 192 6.03 -4.88 27.98
CA VAL A 192 6.25 -5.95 27.00
C VAL A 192 5.96 -5.46 25.59
N SER A 193 4.83 -4.79 25.39
CA SER A 193 4.41 -4.27 24.09
C SER A 193 5.48 -3.36 23.45
N VAL A 194 5.94 -2.37 24.21
CA VAL A 194 6.95 -1.39 23.77
C VAL A 194 8.33 -2.05 23.60
N LYS A 195 8.71 -2.95 24.51
CA LYS A 195 9.98 -3.69 24.43
C LYS A 195 10.07 -4.51 23.14
N GLU A 196 9.05 -5.32 22.84
CA GLU A 196 9.05 -6.17 21.65
C GLU A 196 9.00 -5.35 20.35
N THR A 197 8.34 -4.19 20.34
CA THR A 197 8.39 -3.27 19.21
C THR A 197 9.80 -2.70 19.02
N ARG A 198 10.50 -2.32 20.09
CA ARG A 198 11.89 -1.87 20.04
C ARG A 198 12.82 -2.98 19.52
N GLU A 199 12.64 -4.20 20.01
CA GLU A 199 13.41 -5.37 19.54
C GLU A 199 13.18 -5.64 18.05
N PHE A 200 11.95 -5.48 17.57
CA PHE A 200 11.65 -5.61 16.14
C PHE A 200 12.33 -4.53 15.30
N ILE A 201 12.26 -3.26 15.74
CA ILE A 201 12.93 -2.14 15.06
C ILE A 201 14.44 -2.39 14.95
N GLN A 202 15.07 -2.77 16.07
CA GLN A 202 16.49 -3.07 16.08
C GLN A 202 16.83 -4.24 15.16
N TRP A 203 16.06 -5.32 15.21
CA TRP A 203 16.25 -6.47 14.36
C TRP A 203 16.11 -6.12 12.86
N VAL A 204 15.14 -5.28 12.47
CA VAL A 204 15.01 -4.83 11.07
C VAL A 204 16.23 -4.02 10.63
N ARG A 205 16.80 -3.18 11.48
CA ARG A 205 18.04 -2.43 11.17
C ARG A 205 19.22 -3.36 10.96
N GLU A 206 19.39 -4.35 11.82
CA GLU A 206 20.45 -5.37 11.67
C GLU A 206 20.21 -6.22 10.41
N PHE A 207 18.95 -6.59 10.14
CA PHE A 207 18.53 -7.32 8.96
C PHE A 207 18.85 -6.58 7.65
N ASN A 208 18.85 -5.25 7.67
CA ASN A 208 19.11 -4.37 6.53
C ASN A 208 20.56 -3.80 6.51
N ALA A 209 21.46 -4.20 7.41
CA ALA A 209 22.74 -3.53 7.64
C ALA A 209 23.63 -3.33 6.40
N ASN A 210 23.40 -4.10 5.33
CA ASN A 210 24.15 -4.05 4.08
C ASN A 210 23.33 -3.53 2.88
N ASP A 211 22.19 -2.88 3.13
CA ASP A 211 21.34 -2.31 2.08
C ASP A 211 20.97 -0.85 2.44
N ASP A 212 21.55 0.10 1.76
CA ASP A 212 21.34 1.54 2.00
C ASP A 212 19.91 2.00 1.63
N ARG A 213 19.21 1.23 0.79
CA ARG A 213 17.82 1.49 0.36
C ARG A 213 16.95 0.25 0.52
N PRO A 214 16.75 -0.25 1.74
CA PRO A 214 16.11 -1.55 1.97
C PRO A 214 14.67 -1.59 1.44
N LEU A 215 14.26 -2.80 1.01
CA LEU A 215 12.87 -3.04 0.61
C LEU A 215 11.93 -3.11 1.81
N VAL A 216 12.41 -3.62 2.96
CA VAL A 216 11.58 -3.85 4.13
C VAL A 216 11.99 -2.92 5.27
N ASN A 217 11.04 -2.17 5.79
CA ASN A 217 11.23 -1.26 6.93
C ASN A 217 10.24 -1.56 8.04
N ALA A 218 10.64 -1.26 9.29
CA ALA A 218 9.72 -1.31 10.42
C ALA A 218 8.75 -0.13 10.40
N VAL A 219 7.54 -0.33 10.93
CA VAL A 219 6.56 0.72 11.19
C VAL A 219 5.96 0.56 12.59
N ILE A 220 5.81 1.65 13.34
CA ILE A 220 5.23 1.65 14.69
C ILE A 220 3.72 1.50 14.55
N THR A 221 3.14 0.49 15.23
CA THR A 221 1.78 0.03 14.93
C THR A 221 0.92 -0.14 16.19
N PRO A 222 0.50 0.94 16.87
CA PRO A 222 -0.66 0.82 17.77
C PRO A 222 -1.87 0.37 16.95
N ARG A 223 -2.54 -0.74 17.33
CA ARG A 223 -3.65 -1.25 16.53
C ARG A 223 -4.73 -0.19 16.34
N PHE A 224 -5.23 0.35 17.44
CA PHE A 224 -6.13 1.51 17.52
C PHE A 224 -6.27 1.94 19.00
N ALA A 225 -6.85 3.10 19.25
CA ALA A 225 -6.94 3.68 20.59
C ALA A 225 -7.60 2.75 21.62
N ILE A 226 -8.63 2.00 21.23
CA ILE A 226 -9.34 1.09 22.13
C ILE A 226 -8.40 0.01 22.71
N SER A 227 -7.50 -0.53 21.89
CA SER A 227 -6.65 -1.66 22.27
C SER A 227 -5.33 -1.27 22.96
N CYS A 228 -5.04 0.02 23.05
CA CYS A 228 -3.81 0.57 23.63
C CYS A 228 -4.15 1.47 24.83
N ASP A 229 -3.60 1.18 26.01
CA ASP A 229 -3.67 2.13 27.11
C ASP A 229 -2.68 3.31 26.93
N GLU A 230 -2.77 4.30 27.82
CA GLU A 230 -1.90 5.49 27.76
C GLU A 230 -0.42 5.14 27.89
N GLU A 231 -0.06 4.10 28.64
CA GLU A 231 1.32 3.67 28.82
C GLU A 231 1.88 3.10 27.50
N VAL A 232 1.10 2.30 26.76
CA VAL A 232 1.48 1.83 25.41
C VAL A 232 1.62 2.99 24.45
N LEU A 233 0.62 3.89 24.38
CA LEU A 233 0.65 5.04 23.49
C LEU A 233 1.86 5.95 23.78
N SER A 234 2.11 6.25 25.06
CA SER A 234 3.27 7.04 25.50
C SER A 234 4.61 6.38 25.12
N GLY A 235 4.72 5.06 25.38
CA GLY A 235 5.92 4.31 25.04
C GLY A 235 6.19 4.22 23.57
N LEU A 236 5.16 4.05 22.73
CA LEU A 236 5.27 4.06 21.27
C LEU A 236 5.57 5.46 20.74
N GLY A 237 5.02 6.52 21.34
CA GLY A 237 5.36 7.90 21.03
C GLY A 237 6.83 8.21 21.31
N ALA A 238 7.37 7.74 22.45
CA ALA A 238 8.80 7.86 22.75
C ALA A 238 9.66 7.08 21.74
N LEU A 239 9.23 5.90 21.30
CA LEU A 239 9.93 5.18 20.21
C LEU A 239 9.86 5.95 18.89
N ALA A 240 8.72 6.54 18.54
CA ALA A 240 8.57 7.35 17.33
C ALA A 240 9.45 8.62 17.37
N ALA A 241 9.58 9.26 18.53
CA ALA A 241 10.46 10.40 18.73
C ALA A 241 11.94 10.05 18.61
N ALA A 242 12.33 8.85 19.09
CA ALA A 242 13.71 8.35 18.99
C ALA A 242 14.07 7.79 17.60
N ASN A 243 13.09 7.54 16.73
CA ASN A 243 13.25 6.91 15.42
C ASN A 243 12.51 7.71 14.35
N GLN A 244 13.06 8.87 13.98
CA GLN A 244 12.43 9.83 13.05
C GLN A 244 12.31 9.30 11.61
N ASP A 245 13.02 8.25 11.26
CA ASP A 245 12.99 7.55 9.98
C ASP A 245 11.79 6.61 9.84
N LEU A 246 11.14 6.23 10.95
CA LEU A 246 10.04 5.27 10.95
C LEU A 246 8.68 5.94 10.76
N ARG A 247 7.82 5.27 10.00
CA ARG A 247 6.39 5.58 9.89
C ARG A 247 5.63 5.08 11.11
N ILE A 248 4.42 5.59 11.27
CA ILE A 248 3.46 5.22 12.32
C ILE A 248 2.18 4.84 11.60
N GLN A 249 1.54 3.72 11.95
CA GLN A 249 0.24 3.35 11.38
C GLN A 249 -0.74 2.96 12.48
N THR A 250 -2.01 3.32 12.29
CA THR A 250 -3.10 3.00 13.22
C THR A 250 -4.44 3.06 12.51
N HIS A 251 -5.47 2.37 13.02
CA HIS A 251 -6.86 2.60 12.62
C HIS A 251 -7.35 3.89 13.27
N PHE A 252 -8.13 4.66 12.54
CA PHE A 252 -8.50 6.00 12.94
C PHE A 252 -9.91 6.34 12.46
N ASN A 253 -10.81 6.66 13.39
CA ASN A 253 -12.20 7.07 13.13
C ASN A 253 -12.89 6.17 12.09
N GLU A 254 -12.85 4.86 12.30
CA GLU A 254 -13.36 3.86 11.35
C GLU A 254 -14.87 3.66 11.50
N ALA A 255 -15.39 3.59 12.75
CA ALA A 255 -16.79 3.33 13.04
C ALA A 255 -17.28 4.21 14.18
N GLU A 256 -18.56 4.63 14.14
CA GLU A 256 -19.15 5.44 15.21
C GLU A 256 -19.05 4.75 16.58
N GLN A 257 -19.32 3.45 16.63
CA GLN A 257 -19.18 2.66 17.85
C GLN A 257 -17.74 2.67 18.38
N GLN A 258 -16.75 2.60 17.50
CA GLN A 258 -15.33 2.66 17.88
C GLN A 258 -14.99 4.04 18.44
N MET A 259 -15.43 5.12 17.82
CA MET A 259 -15.20 6.49 18.27
C MET A 259 -15.84 6.74 19.65
N GLU A 260 -17.10 6.30 19.82
CA GLU A 260 -17.79 6.43 21.11
C GLU A 260 -17.08 5.68 22.22
N PHE A 261 -16.61 4.46 21.94
CA PHE A 261 -15.84 3.69 22.92
C PHE A 261 -14.47 4.32 23.21
N THR A 262 -13.81 4.90 22.22
CA THR A 262 -12.57 5.67 22.43
C THR A 262 -12.82 6.86 23.36
N ARG A 263 -13.87 7.64 23.16
CA ARG A 263 -14.23 8.77 24.06
C ARG A 263 -14.50 8.34 25.50
N GLN A 264 -15.13 7.19 25.69
CA GLN A 264 -15.35 6.63 27.06
C GLN A 264 -14.02 6.24 27.73
N LEU A 265 -13.06 5.70 26.97
CA LEU A 265 -11.75 5.27 27.50
C LEU A 265 -10.78 6.44 27.73
N PHE A 266 -10.95 7.53 27.00
CA PHE A 266 -10.09 8.71 27.03
C PHE A 266 -10.93 10.00 27.12
N PRO A 267 -11.63 10.21 28.25
CA PRO A 267 -12.59 11.31 28.40
C PRO A 267 -11.96 12.70 28.37
N ASP A 268 -10.65 12.81 28.53
CA ASP A 268 -9.92 14.09 28.52
C ASP A 268 -9.65 14.60 27.10
N PHE A 269 -9.94 13.81 26.06
CA PHE A 269 -9.71 14.16 24.66
C PHE A 269 -11.04 14.26 23.90
N ARG A 270 -11.18 15.29 23.09
CA ARG A 270 -12.40 15.53 22.30
C ARG A 270 -12.56 14.53 21.14
N HIS A 271 -11.42 14.20 20.50
CA HIS A 271 -11.36 13.34 19.32
C HIS A 271 -10.00 12.63 19.21
N GLU A 272 -9.92 11.63 18.32
CA GLU A 272 -8.72 10.79 18.17
C GLU A 272 -7.48 11.58 17.69
N ALA A 273 -7.65 12.65 16.90
CA ALA A 273 -6.52 13.47 16.48
C ALA A 273 -5.80 14.14 17.68
N GLU A 274 -6.58 14.64 18.65
CA GLU A 274 -6.02 15.22 19.88
C GLU A 274 -5.28 14.16 20.72
N LEU A 275 -5.90 12.98 20.86
CA LEU A 275 -5.34 11.84 21.59
C LEU A 275 -3.98 11.43 21.00
N TYR A 276 -3.91 11.12 19.70
CA TYR A 276 -2.67 10.67 19.07
C TYR A 276 -1.61 11.77 19.00
N ALA A 277 -2.01 13.04 18.81
CA ALA A 277 -1.09 14.18 18.87
C ALA A 277 -0.45 14.34 20.26
N ARG A 278 -1.22 14.16 21.33
CA ARG A 278 -0.74 14.22 22.73
C ARG A 278 0.39 13.23 22.99
N PHE A 279 0.30 12.03 22.40
CA PHE A 279 1.33 10.99 22.55
C PHE A 279 2.43 11.04 21.47
N GLY A 280 2.44 12.06 20.59
CA GLY A 280 3.46 12.20 19.53
C GLY A 280 3.32 11.17 18.39
N LEU A 281 2.15 10.58 18.23
CA LEU A 281 1.84 9.57 17.23
C LEU A 281 1.08 10.12 16.01
N LEU A 282 0.83 11.44 15.97
CA LEU A 282 0.19 12.13 14.86
C LEU A 282 1.13 13.19 14.27
N ASN A 283 1.65 12.95 13.08
CA ASN A 283 2.56 13.84 12.35
C ASN A 283 2.65 13.41 10.86
N GLU A 284 3.55 14.03 10.07
CA GLU A 284 3.75 13.77 8.64
C GLU A 284 4.13 12.33 8.28
N ARG A 285 4.49 11.52 9.28
CA ARG A 285 4.85 10.10 9.13
C ARG A 285 3.68 9.15 9.41
N SER A 286 2.52 9.69 9.84
CA SER A 286 1.37 8.89 10.24
C SER A 286 0.57 8.41 9.04
N ILE A 287 0.26 7.11 9.02
CA ILE A 287 -0.62 6.41 8.09
C ILE A 287 -1.89 6.03 8.86
N LEU A 288 -2.97 6.74 8.59
CA LEU A 288 -4.23 6.62 9.31
C LEU A 288 -5.21 5.83 8.48
N ALA A 289 -5.59 4.63 8.93
CA ALA A 289 -6.49 3.76 8.18
C ALA A 289 -7.94 4.19 8.40
N HIS A 290 -8.72 4.11 7.32
CA HIS A 290 -10.15 4.40 7.19
C HIS A 290 -10.48 5.89 7.20
N CYS A 291 -10.34 6.58 8.33
CA CYS A 291 -10.66 8.02 8.46
C CYS A 291 -12.06 8.36 7.91
N ILE A 292 -13.10 7.61 8.29
CA ILE A 292 -14.43 7.74 7.69
C ILE A 292 -15.18 8.94 8.30
N PHE A 293 -15.09 9.07 9.62
CA PHE A 293 -15.88 10.01 10.42
C PHE A 293 -14.99 11.12 11.01
N LEU A 294 -14.25 11.84 10.16
CA LEU A 294 -13.44 12.97 10.64
C LEU A 294 -14.32 14.21 10.88
N GLU A 295 -14.16 14.82 12.04
CA GLU A 295 -14.70 16.14 12.33
C GLU A 295 -13.87 17.22 11.63
N GLU A 296 -14.42 18.42 11.48
CA GLU A 296 -13.76 19.54 10.79
C GLU A 296 -12.37 19.84 11.37
N GLU A 297 -12.26 19.91 12.70
CA GLU A 297 -11.01 20.19 13.43
C GLU A 297 -9.97 19.07 13.25
N GLU A 298 -10.43 17.82 13.07
CA GLU A 298 -9.54 16.70 12.76
C GLU A 298 -8.99 16.81 11.35
N MET A 299 -9.84 17.12 10.35
CA MET A 299 -9.41 17.34 8.97
C MET A 299 -8.40 18.49 8.87
N GLU A 300 -8.63 19.61 9.56
CA GLU A 300 -7.68 20.72 9.63
C GLU A 300 -6.35 20.28 10.26
N THR A 301 -6.41 19.48 11.32
CA THR A 301 -5.22 18.97 11.99
C THR A 301 -4.43 18.01 11.11
N LEU A 302 -5.10 17.06 10.43
CA LEU A 302 -4.46 16.13 9.51
C LEU A 302 -3.80 16.85 8.33
N ALA A 303 -4.47 17.86 7.77
CA ALA A 303 -3.93 18.70 6.69
C ALA A 303 -2.67 19.46 7.15
N ARG A 304 -2.76 20.16 8.28
CA ARG A 304 -1.65 20.94 8.85
C ARG A 304 -0.44 20.09 9.21
N LEU A 305 -0.66 18.86 9.68
CA LEU A 305 0.39 17.92 10.05
C LEU A 305 0.84 17.02 8.87
N HIS A 306 0.28 17.22 7.68
CA HIS A 306 0.58 16.43 6.48
C HIS A 306 0.45 14.91 6.68
N CYS A 307 -0.53 14.48 7.47
CA CYS A 307 -0.79 13.06 7.70
C CYS A 307 -1.24 12.36 6.41
N GLY A 308 -1.05 11.04 6.36
CA GLY A 308 -1.54 10.19 5.27
C GLY A 308 -2.77 9.40 5.68
N VAL A 309 -3.76 9.29 4.80
CA VAL A 309 -4.97 8.49 4.95
C VAL A 309 -4.89 7.25 4.07
N ALA A 310 -5.05 6.07 4.66
CA ALA A 310 -5.22 4.82 3.93
C ALA A 310 -6.72 4.54 3.76
N HIS A 311 -7.25 4.87 2.58
CA HIS A 311 -8.67 4.67 2.26
C HIS A 311 -8.94 3.22 1.86
N CYS A 312 -9.81 2.54 2.61
CA CYS A 312 -10.13 1.12 2.44
C CYS A 312 -11.60 0.92 1.99
N PRO A 313 -11.98 1.31 0.76
CA PRO A 313 -13.39 1.42 0.36
C PRO A 313 -14.14 0.09 0.42
N ILE A 314 -13.49 -1.05 0.17
CA ILE A 314 -14.13 -2.37 0.24
C ILE A 314 -14.49 -2.71 1.69
N SER A 315 -13.55 -2.58 2.61
CA SER A 315 -13.79 -2.84 4.03
C SER A 315 -14.86 -1.90 4.58
N ASN A 316 -14.72 -0.60 4.37
CA ASN A 316 -15.64 0.43 4.84
C ASN A 316 -17.11 0.17 4.45
N THR A 317 -17.34 -0.45 3.29
CA THR A 317 -18.69 -0.65 2.74
C THR A 317 -19.23 -2.07 2.91
N THR A 318 -18.44 -3.00 3.42
CA THR A 318 -18.85 -4.41 3.61
C THR A 318 -19.00 -4.83 5.09
N MET A 319 -18.71 -3.94 6.02
CA MET A 319 -19.10 -4.09 7.42
C MET A 319 -20.61 -3.80 7.59
N GLN A 320 -21.12 -3.85 8.80
CA GLN A 320 -22.57 -3.72 9.07
C GLN A 320 -23.19 -2.41 8.54
N ALA A 321 -22.43 -1.34 8.51
CA ALA A 321 -22.88 -0.04 7.99
C ALA A 321 -22.15 0.32 6.69
N PHE A 322 -22.86 0.88 5.71
CA PHE A 322 -22.27 1.41 4.49
C PHE A 322 -21.60 2.75 4.79
N MET A 323 -20.30 2.73 4.98
CA MET A 323 -19.52 3.87 5.44
C MET A 323 -18.63 4.41 4.31
N VAL A 324 -18.77 5.68 3.98
CA VAL A 324 -18.06 6.31 2.85
C VAL A 324 -17.27 7.52 3.31
N ALA A 325 -15.94 7.42 3.25
CA ALA A 325 -15.04 8.52 3.58
C ALA A 325 -15.11 9.65 2.53
N PRO A 326 -15.00 10.93 2.94
CA PRO A 326 -15.05 12.09 2.06
C PRO A 326 -13.70 12.35 1.36
N VAL A 327 -13.25 11.39 0.55
CA VAL A 327 -11.91 11.42 -0.07
C VAL A 327 -11.67 12.67 -0.91
N ARG A 328 -12.67 13.15 -1.64
CA ARG A 328 -12.60 14.41 -2.40
C ARG A 328 -12.24 15.59 -1.51
N GLU A 329 -12.85 15.67 -0.34
CA GLU A 329 -12.57 16.74 0.62
C GLU A 329 -11.15 16.63 1.17
N TYR A 330 -10.66 15.42 1.45
CA TYR A 330 -9.28 15.22 1.88
C TYR A 330 -8.28 15.72 0.84
N LEU A 331 -8.49 15.37 -0.44
CA LEU A 331 -7.64 15.86 -1.53
C LEU A 331 -7.67 17.39 -1.67
N ARG A 332 -8.83 18.02 -1.52
CA ARG A 332 -8.97 19.48 -1.54
C ARG A 332 -8.18 20.18 -0.44
N ARG A 333 -8.08 19.55 0.74
CA ARG A 333 -7.34 20.06 1.90
C ARG A 333 -5.86 19.75 1.84
N GLY A 334 -5.39 19.03 0.82
CA GLY A 334 -4.01 18.60 0.69
C GLY A 334 -3.61 17.48 1.66
N ILE A 335 -4.59 16.76 2.22
CA ILE A 335 -4.34 15.53 2.98
C ILE A 335 -3.92 14.45 1.97
N LYS A 336 -2.82 13.76 2.25
CA LYS A 336 -2.35 12.65 1.43
C LYS A 336 -3.33 11.48 1.53
N VAL A 337 -3.71 10.91 0.40
CA VAL A 337 -4.60 9.73 0.37
C VAL A 337 -4.00 8.65 -0.51
N GLY A 338 -4.00 7.42 -0.01
CA GLY A 338 -3.69 6.21 -0.76
C GLY A 338 -4.78 5.17 -0.57
N LEU A 339 -4.80 4.15 -1.41
CA LEU A 339 -5.75 3.04 -1.30
C LEU A 339 -5.15 1.91 -0.45
N GLY A 340 -6.00 1.27 0.35
CA GLY A 340 -5.69 0.06 1.12
C GLY A 340 -6.67 -1.06 0.81
N THR A 341 -6.17 -2.30 0.74
CA THR A 341 -7.03 -3.49 0.59
C THR A 341 -7.74 -3.84 1.88
N ASP A 342 -7.11 -3.51 3.01
CA ASP A 342 -7.52 -3.99 4.34
C ASP A 342 -7.83 -5.50 4.30
N SER A 343 -6.87 -6.28 3.79
CA SER A 343 -7.04 -7.72 3.61
C SER A 343 -7.47 -8.41 4.91
N GLY A 344 -8.66 -8.99 4.89
CA GLY A 344 -9.39 -9.54 6.04
C GLY A 344 -10.69 -8.78 6.28
N GLY A 345 -10.67 -7.51 6.60
CA GLY A 345 -11.81 -6.59 6.58
C GLY A 345 -12.32 -6.40 5.15
N GLY A 346 -11.44 -6.08 4.21
CA GLY A 346 -11.72 -6.19 2.78
C GLY A 346 -11.69 -7.65 2.30
N HIS A 347 -12.63 -8.01 1.42
CA HIS A 347 -12.68 -9.36 0.85
C HIS A 347 -11.73 -9.58 -0.32
N SER A 348 -11.34 -8.52 -1.01
CA SER A 348 -10.46 -8.56 -2.19
C SER A 348 -9.06 -8.09 -1.85
N ILE A 349 -8.07 -8.70 -2.51
CA ILE A 349 -6.67 -8.27 -2.50
C ILE A 349 -6.27 -7.58 -3.82
N SER A 350 -7.21 -7.44 -4.75
CA SER A 350 -6.95 -6.80 -6.04
C SER A 350 -7.03 -5.29 -5.89
N MET A 351 -5.94 -4.58 -6.19
CA MET A 351 -5.95 -3.12 -6.22
C MET A 351 -6.87 -2.57 -7.32
N LEU A 352 -7.07 -3.32 -8.41
CA LEU A 352 -8.07 -2.99 -9.43
C LEU A 352 -9.48 -2.96 -8.83
N GLU A 353 -9.84 -3.96 -8.01
CA GLU A 353 -11.13 -3.98 -7.31
C GLU A 353 -11.25 -2.86 -6.28
N VAL A 354 -10.17 -2.53 -5.57
CA VAL A 354 -10.16 -1.40 -4.62
C VAL A 354 -10.38 -0.07 -5.35
N MET A 355 -9.75 0.14 -6.52
CA MET A 355 -9.98 1.33 -7.36
C MET A 355 -11.44 1.42 -7.86
N LYS A 356 -12.00 0.30 -8.35
CA LYS A 356 -13.41 0.23 -8.77
C LYS A 356 -14.35 0.58 -7.62
N GLN A 357 -14.10 0.03 -6.43
CA GLN A 357 -14.92 0.34 -5.26
C GLN A 357 -14.76 1.80 -4.83
N ALA A 358 -13.55 2.38 -4.85
CA ALA A 358 -13.33 3.79 -4.56
C ALA A 358 -14.13 4.69 -5.53
N PHE A 359 -14.13 4.38 -6.82
CA PHE A 359 -14.94 5.06 -7.83
C PHE A 359 -16.43 4.95 -7.51
N VAL A 360 -16.95 3.74 -7.26
CA VAL A 360 -18.37 3.47 -7.00
C VAL A 360 -18.85 4.21 -5.74
N VAL A 361 -18.10 4.11 -4.63
CA VAL A 361 -18.52 4.75 -3.37
C VAL A 361 -18.43 6.28 -3.45
N SER A 362 -17.46 6.83 -4.16
CA SER A 362 -17.37 8.28 -4.39
C SER A 362 -18.53 8.78 -5.25
N THR A 363 -18.99 7.99 -6.23
CA THR A 363 -20.18 8.29 -7.04
C THR A 363 -21.45 8.25 -6.20
N ALA A 364 -21.60 7.26 -5.30
CA ALA A 364 -22.71 7.19 -4.37
C ALA A 364 -22.76 8.44 -3.47
N ARG A 365 -21.60 8.82 -2.90
CA ARG A 365 -21.48 10.03 -2.08
C ARG A 365 -21.77 11.31 -2.85
N ALA A 366 -21.30 11.43 -4.09
CA ALA A 366 -21.63 12.58 -4.94
C ALA A 366 -23.15 12.72 -5.14
N THR A 367 -23.85 11.60 -5.31
CA THR A 367 -25.31 11.56 -5.44
C THR A 367 -26.00 11.98 -4.13
N GLU A 368 -25.59 11.40 -3.00
CA GLU A 368 -26.12 11.71 -1.67
C GLU A 368 -25.92 13.18 -1.31
N THR A 369 -24.75 13.73 -1.59
CA THR A 369 -24.41 15.14 -1.31
C THR A 369 -24.91 16.11 -2.40
N ARG A 370 -25.66 15.63 -3.38
CA ARG A 370 -26.18 16.42 -4.53
C ARG A 370 -25.04 17.18 -5.27
N GLY A 371 -23.89 16.54 -5.40
CA GLY A 371 -22.72 17.09 -6.08
C GLY A 371 -21.84 18.00 -5.21
N ALA A 372 -22.16 18.21 -3.93
CA ALA A 372 -21.27 18.99 -3.04
C ALA A 372 -19.92 18.30 -2.81
N ASP A 373 -19.88 16.96 -2.83
CA ASP A 373 -18.68 16.15 -2.82
C ASP A 373 -18.60 15.37 -4.16
N PRO A 374 -17.96 15.91 -5.21
CA PRO A 374 -17.93 15.31 -6.54
C PRO A 374 -17.20 13.96 -6.55
N ALA A 375 -17.68 13.03 -7.39
CA ALA A 375 -17.08 11.71 -7.56
C ALA A 375 -15.60 11.81 -7.99
N LEU A 376 -14.84 10.80 -7.61
CA LEU A 376 -13.46 10.60 -8.10
C LEU A 376 -13.51 10.15 -9.58
N SER A 377 -12.56 10.59 -10.38
CA SER A 377 -12.33 10.04 -11.71
C SER A 377 -11.53 8.73 -11.63
N VAL A 378 -11.55 7.94 -12.70
CA VAL A 378 -10.72 6.71 -12.82
C VAL A 378 -9.23 7.05 -12.69
N ALA A 379 -8.79 8.18 -13.28
CA ALA A 379 -7.41 8.65 -13.19
C ALA A 379 -7.00 9.00 -11.74
N GLU A 380 -7.90 9.62 -10.98
CA GLU A 380 -7.66 9.89 -9.55
C GLU A 380 -7.59 8.61 -8.73
N CYS A 381 -8.45 7.61 -9.00
CA CYS A 381 -8.34 6.30 -8.35
C CYS A 381 -7.00 5.61 -8.63
N PHE A 382 -6.49 5.73 -9.86
CA PHE A 382 -5.16 5.24 -10.23
C PHE A 382 -4.03 5.99 -9.50
N PHE A 383 -4.14 7.33 -9.40
CA PHE A 383 -3.20 8.12 -8.59
C PHE A 383 -3.17 7.61 -7.14
N LEU A 384 -4.33 7.39 -6.51
CA LEU A 384 -4.42 6.90 -5.13
C LEU A 384 -3.79 5.51 -4.94
N ALA A 385 -3.86 4.66 -5.98
CA ALA A 385 -3.28 3.31 -5.97
C ALA A 385 -1.76 3.28 -6.24
N THR A 386 -1.18 4.40 -6.68
CA THR A 386 0.21 4.51 -7.12
C THR A 386 0.94 5.64 -6.39
N LEU A 387 1.05 6.85 -6.95
CA LEU A 387 1.79 7.96 -6.36
C LEU A 387 1.17 8.45 -5.04
N GLY A 388 -0.15 8.49 -4.93
CA GLY A 388 -0.85 8.83 -3.68
C GLY A 388 -0.50 7.84 -2.57
N GLY A 389 -0.51 6.53 -2.88
CA GLY A 389 -0.06 5.49 -1.95
C GLY A 389 1.41 5.64 -1.54
N ALA A 390 2.29 6.01 -2.49
CA ALA A 390 3.69 6.30 -2.20
C ALA A 390 3.84 7.49 -1.25
N GLN A 391 3.09 8.57 -1.45
CA GLN A 391 3.07 9.75 -0.57
C GLN A 391 2.62 9.40 0.86
N VAL A 392 1.59 8.57 1.00
CA VAL A 392 1.11 8.08 2.31
C VAL A 392 2.19 7.27 3.01
N CYS A 393 2.84 6.36 2.29
CA CYS A 393 3.92 5.54 2.82
C CYS A 393 5.26 6.29 2.97
N GLY A 394 5.37 7.55 2.47
CA GLY A 394 6.60 8.34 2.45
C GLY A 394 7.71 7.71 1.61
N LEU A 395 7.31 7.24 0.44
CA LEU A 395 8.15 6.56 -0.53
C LEU A 395 8.06 7.22 -1.93
N ASP A 396 7.47 8.40 -2.01
CA ASP A 396 7.23 9.11 -3.27
C ASP A 396 8.49 9.66 -3.93
N ASP A 397 9.58 9.75 -3.19
CA ASP A 397 10.93 9.97 -3.73
C ASP A 397 11.55 8.71 -4.37
N ARG A 398 11.00 7.52 -4.07
CA ARG A 398 11.54 6.22 -4.52
C ARG A 398 10.67 5.54 -5.56
N VAL A 399 9.35 5.55 -5.40
CA VAL A 399 8.39 4.80 -6.22
C VAL A 399 7.09 5.58 -6.45
N GLY A 400 6.09 4.96 -7.06
CA GLY A 400 4.74 5.50 -7.25
C GLY A 400 4.51 6.17 -8.61
N ASN A 401 5.58 6.60 -9.29
CA ASN A 401 5.57 7.00 -10.69
C ASN A 401 6.95 6.79 -11.30
N PHE A 402 7.08 7.03 -12.62
CA PHE A 402 8.36 6.90 -13.29
C PHE A 402 9.04 8.26 -13.41
N ALA A 403 10.22 8.36 -12.80
CA ALA A 403 11.13 9.50 -12.94
C ALA A 403 12.57 9.02 -12.80
N VAL A 404 13.50 9.69 -13.47
CA VAL A 404 14.94 9.39 -13.36
C VAL A 404 15.39 9.49 -11.90
N GLY A 405 16.11 8.47 -11.42
CA GLY A 405 16.58 8.31 -10.04
C GLY A 405 15.64 7.54 -9.12
N LYS A 406 14.37 7.32 -9.50
CA LYS A 406 13.45 6.45 -8.75
C LYS A 406 13.71 4.97 -9.05
N GLU A 407 13.32 4.12 -8.11
CA GLU A 407 13.38 2.67 -8.26
C GLU A 407 12.29 2.19 -9.24
N PHE A 408 12.63 1.22 -10.07
CA PHE A 408 11.71 0.65 -11.06
C PHE A 408 10.82 -0.41 -10.43
N ASP A 409 9.74 0.04 -9.81
CA ASP A 409 8.60 -0.78 -9.40
C ASP A 409 7.51 -0.60 -10.46
N ALA A 410 7.26 -1.64 -11.26
CA ALA A 410 6.44 -1.53 -12.45
C ALA A 410 5.59 -2.76 -12.74
N LEU A 411 4.46 -2.55 -13.41
CA LEU A 411 3.62 -3.60 -13.98
C LEU A 411 3.66 -3.51 -15.50
N GLU A 412 3.91 -4.64 -16.15
CA GLU A 412 3.71 -4.77 -17.59
C GLU A 412 2.28 -5.26 -17.82
N VAL A 413 1.47 -4.40 -18.41
CA VAL A 413 0.07 -4.69 -18.70
C VAL A 413 -0.07 -5.13 -20.15
N ARG A 414 -0.77 -6.25 -20.36
CA ARG A 414 -1.16 -6.74 -21.68
C ARG A 414 -2.67 -6.81 -21.78
N THR A 415 -3.20 -6.35 -22.89
CA THR A 415 -4.64 -6.19 -23.06
C THR A 415 -5.22 -7.01 -24.22
N ARG A 416 -4.40 -7.73 -24.98
CA ARG A 416 -4.83 -8.53 -26.13
C ARG A 416 -3.94 -9.76 -26.36
N GLU A 417 -2.67 -9.54 -26.68
CA GLU A 417 -1.74 -10.62 -27.02
C GLU A 417 -1.12 -11.26 -25.76
N GLY A 418 -1.17 -12.59 -25.69
CA GLY A 418 -0.56 -13.35 -24.59
C GLY A 418 -1.34 -13.32 -23.29
N VAL A 419 -2.62 -12.93 -23.32
CA VAL A 419 -3.55 -13.05 -22.18
C VAL A 419 -4.47 -14.24 -22.45
N GLU A 420 -4.29 -15.29 -21.68
CA GLU A 420 -5.15 -16.48 -21.76
C GLU A 420 -6.46 -16.24 -20.98
N MET A 421 -7.59 -16.61 -21.58
CA MET A 421 -8.92 -16.51 -20.97
C MET A 421 -9.20 -15.08 -20.45
N ASP A 422 -8.90 -14.07 -21.27
CA ASP A 422 -9.10 -12.66 -20.94
C ASP A 422 -10.59 -12.36 -20.68
N VAL A 423 -10.87 -11.61 -19.60
CA VAL A 423 -12.22 -11.13 -19.25
C VAL A 423 -12.34 -9.62 -19.40
N MET A 424 -11.26 -8.93 -19.71
CA MET A 424 -11.25 -7.51 -19.96
C MET A 424 -12.16 -7.16 -21.17
N ALA A 425 -12.82 -6.03 -21.15
CA ALA A 425 -13.58 -5.52 -22.28
C ALA A 425 -12.71 -5.50 -23.55
N PRO A 426 -13.20 -6.02 -24.67
CA PRO A 426 -12.39 -6.16 -25.88
C PRO A 426 -11.76 -4.83 -26.33
N VAL A 427 -10.49 -4.89 -26.73
CA VAL A 427 -9.81 -3.76 -27.36
C VAL A 427 -10.14 -3.76 -28.86
N GLU A 428 -10.75 -2.69 -29.34
CA GLU A 428 -11.08 -2.49 -30.74
C GLU A 428 -9.95 -1.79 -31.51
N ASP A 429 -9.90 -1.94 -32.82
CA ASP A 429 -8.78 -1.42 -33.64
C ASP A 429 -8.67 0.12 -33.64
N GLY A 430 -9.78 0.80 -33.31
CA GLY A 430 -9.85 2.27 -33.22
C GLY A 430 -9.70 2.84 -31.81
N ASP A 431 -9.54 1.99 -30.78
CA ASP A 431 -9.43 2.47 -29.41
C ASP A 431 -8.16 3.28 -29.21
N ALA A 432 -8.33 4.49 -28.67
CA ALA A 432 -7.23 5.28 -28.15
C ALA A 432 -6.66 4.63 -26.87
N ILE A 433 -5.41 4.90 -26.58
CA ILE A 433 -4.72 4.27 -25.44
C ILE A 433 -5.38 4.64 -24.10
N GLU A 434 -5.97 5.82 -23.98
CA GLU A 434 -6.76 6.28 -22.84
C GLU A 434 -7.97 5.37 -22.58
N VAL A 435 -8.67 5.00 -23.66
CA VAL A 435 -9.83 4.08 -23.61
C VAL A 435 -9.37 2.68 -23.18
N ILE A 436 -8.25 2.20 -23.72
CA ILE A 436 -7.68 0.90 -23.39
C ILE A 436 -7.26 0.87 -21.91
N PHE A 437 -6.63 1.95 -21.44
CA PHE A 437 -6.23 2.08 -20.03
C PHE A 437 -7.45 2.07 -19.10
N GLU A 438 -8.51 2.81 -19.43
CA GLU A 438 -9.77 2.80 -18.66
C GLU A 438 -10.42 1.41 -18.66
N LYS A 439 -10.49 0.74 -19.83
CA LYS A 439 -10.96 -0.65 -19.93
C LYS A 439 -10.16 -1.58 -19.00
N PHE A 440 -8.84 -1.46 -18.96
CA PHE A 440 -8.00 -2.24 -18.07
C PHE A 440 -8.34 -1.97 -16.59
N LEU A 441 -8.40 -0.72 -16.16
CA LEU A 441 -8.69 -0.38 -14.77
C LEU A 441 -10.09 -0.85 -14.33
N MET A 442 -11.09 -0.75 -15.22
CA MET A 442 -12.48 -1.02 -14.88
C MET A 442 -12.92 -2.46 -15.14
N THR A 443 -12.28 -3.20 -16.02
CA THR A 443 -12.71 -4.54 -16.42
C THR A 443 -11.59 -5.59 -16.42
N GLY A 444 -10.32 -5.18 -16.33
CA GLY A 444 -9.18 -6.08 -16.25
C GLY A 444 -8.99 -6.74 -14.89
N ASP A 445 -8.09 -7.72 -14.84
CA ASP A 445 -7.68 -8.42 -13.62
C ASP A 445 -6.18 -8.83 -13.66
N ASP A 446 -5.75 -9.72 -12.74
CA ASP A 446 -4.36 -10.14 -12.62
C ASP A 446 -3.81 -10.90 -13.83
N ARG A 447 -4.67 -11.40 -14.73
CA ARG A 447 -4.27 -12.03 -16.00
C ARG A 447 -3.70 -10.99 -16.98
N ASN A 448 -4.21 -9.76 -16.91
CA ASN A 448 -3.70 -8.66 -17.71
C ASN A 448 -2.36 -8.11 -17.18
N ILE A 449 -1.98 -8.40 -15.94
CA ILE A 449 -0.69 -8.05 -15.35
C ILE A 449 0.32 -9.15 -15.73
N ALA A 450 0.97 -9.00 -16.87
CA ALA A 450 1.85 -10.01 -17.43
C ALA A 450 3.14 -10.18 -16.63
N LYS A 451 3.73 -9.07 -16.14
CA LYS A 451 4.94 -9.07 -15.30
C LYS A 451 4.85 -8.02 -14.21
N VAL A 452 5.49 -8.32 -13.10
CA VAL A 452 5.64 -7.40 -11.96
C VAL A 452 7.12 -7.24 -11.67
N TYR A 453 7.57 -6.00 -11.59
CA TYR A 453 8.94 -5.65 -11.27
C TYR A 453 8.97 -4.89 -9.94
N VAL A 454 9.92 -5.24 -9.08
CA VAL A 454 10.26 -4.49 -7.86
C VAL A 454 11.75 -4.20 -7.89
N ARG A 455 12.13 -2.93 -7.87
CA ARG A 455 13.52 -2.47 -7.98
C ARG A 455 14.24 -3.17 -9.15
N GLY A 456 13.59 -3.18 -10.33
CA GLY A 456 14.09 -3.81 -11.54
C GLY A 456 14.07 -5.36 -11.56
N ARG A 457 13.85 -6.02 -10.43
CA ARG A 457 13.74 -7.48 -10.37
C ARG A 457 12.34 -7.93 -10.76
N ALA A 458 12.23 -8.83 -11.74
CA ALA A 458 10.97 -9.50 -12.04
C ALA A 458 10.57 -10.46 -10.90
N VAL A 459 9.41 -10.21 -10.26
CA VAL A 459 8.87 -11.03 -9.14
C VAL A 459 7.63 -11.84 -9.56
N LYS A 460 6.97 -11.45 -10.67
CA LYS A 460 6.00 -12.24 -11.43
C LYS A 460 6.50 -12.30 -12.88
N VAL A 461 6.66 -13.48 -13.43
CA VAL A 461 7.22 -13.75 -14.77
C VAL A 461 6.23 -14.52 -15.63
#